data_329a0168026f9ff57d81d8b271a3ca0b
#
_entry.id   329a0168026f9ff57d81d8b271a3ca0b
#
_cell.length_a   1.000
_cell.length_b   1.000
_cell.length_c   1.000
_cell.angle_alpha   90.00
_cell.angle_beta   90.00
_cell.angle_gamma   90.00
#
_symmetry.space_group_name_H-M   'P 1'
#
loop_
_entity.id
_entity.type
_entity.pdbx_description
1 polymer ?
#
loop_
_entity_poly.entity_id
_entity_poly.type
_entity_poly.pdbx_seq_one_letter_code
_entity_poly.pdbx_strand_id
1 'polypeptide(L)'
;NLSDDIARNTSSESARISTIPGSNTVGIELPKTSRENVYLSEILNTSDFKKKDTKLPIALGKNISGVPIIGDLSSMPHLLIAGTTGSGKSVCINTIILSLLFKHTPDKCKFILIDPKMLELSTYEGVPHLLCPVITEAKKAASVLGWVVKEMENRYRLMTKEGVRNIDGYNTKHQLPMPYIVVVVDEMSDLMLVAGKEIENYIQKLSQMARAAGIHIIMATQRPSVDVITGTIKANFPTRISFQVSSKIDSRTILGEQGAEQLLGKGDMLYMSSANKIIRIHAPFVSDIEIESINNFLRSQAEPDYVDEILNFADEKEIGENVKNQGEKDDLYQTAIELIKTEGKASTSFLQRKLQIGYNRAARIIDMMEAEGVVSKANHVGKRDVL
;
A
#
# COMPACT_ATOMS: atom_id res chain seq x y z
N ASN A 1 -24.40 4.91 31.17
CA ASN A 1 -23.95 5.65 30.02
C ASN A 1 -25.14 5.98 29.12
N LEU A 2 -25.31 7.26 28.70
CA LEU A 2 -26.50 7.70 27.95
C LEU A 2 -26.72 6.87 26.68
N SER A 3 -25.66 6.51 25.94
CA SER A 3 -25.79 5.67 24.74
C SER A 3 -26.29 4.26 25.06
N ASP A 4 -25.86 3.68 26.18
CA ASP A 4 -26.33 2.35 26.62
C ASP A 4 -27.80 2.40 27.06
N ASP A 5 -28.19 3.50 27.70
CA ASP A 5 -29.59 3.72 28.11
C ASP A 5 -30.52 3.90 26.91
N ILE A 6 -30.08 4.65 25.90
CA ILE A 6 -30.80 4.82 24.63
C ILE A 6 -30.90 3.48 23.90
N ALA A 7 -29.82 2.73 23.78
CA ALA A 7 -29.85 1.41 23.15
C ALA A 7 -30.82 0.46 23.82
N ARG A 8 -30.84 0.42 25.17
CA ARG A 8 -31.77 -0.38 25.94
C ARG A 8 -33.22 0.03 25.70
N ASN A 9 -33.53 1.33 25.78
CA ASN A 9 -34.90 1.83 25.63
C ASN A 9 -35.43 1.71 24.19
N THR A 10 -34.55 1.59 23.21
CA THR A 10 -34.92 1.40 21.80
C THR A 10 -34.80 -0.06 21.34
N SER A 11 -34.47 -0.97 22.26
CA SER A 11 -34.21 -2.39 21.95
C SER A 11 -33.19 -2.58 20.83
N SER A 12 -32.17 -1.70 20.78
CA SER A 12 -31.09 -1.71 19.79
C SER A 12 -29.84 -2.34 20.36
N GLU A 13 -28.98 -2.95 19.51
CA GLU A 13 -27.72 -3.54 19.92
C GLU A 13 -26.73 -2.47 20.44
N SER A 14 -26.77 -1.27 19.86
CA SER A 14 -25.94 -0.13 20.24
C SER A 14 -26.61 1.18 19.89
N ALA A 15 -26.08 2.28 20.43
CA ALA A 15 -26.44 3.64 20.02
C ALA A 15 -25.16 4.49 19.98
N ARG A 16 -24.97 5.25 18.92
CA ARG A 16 -23.87 6.22 18.81
C ARG A 16 -24.41 7.63 18.84
N ILE A 17 -23.86 8.45 19.72
CA ILE A 17 -24.19 9.86 19.85
C ILE A 17 -23.06 10.68 19.21
N SER A 18 -23.38 11.52 18.25
CA SER A 18 -22.42 12.37 17.54
C SER A 18 -22.95 13.78 17.36
N THR A 19 -22.05 14.75 17.30
CA THR A 19 -22.38 16.10 16.90
C THR A 19 -22.52 16.20 15.39
N ILE A 20 -23.50 16.97 14.93
CA ILE A 20 -23.67 17.24 13.49
C ILE A 20 -22.92 18.54 13.16
N PRO A 21 -21.86 18.49 12.33
CA PRO A 21 -21.10 19.70 12.00
C PRO A 21 -21.97 20.80 11.36
N GLY A 22 -21.83 22.02 11.85
CA GLY A 22 -22.59 23.16 11.36
C GLY A 22 -24.02 23.25 11.88
N SER A 23 -24.40 22.41 12.85
CA SER A 23 -25.73 22.39 13.49
C SER A 23 -25.57 22.48 15.01
N ASN A 24 -26.61 22.98 15.66
CA ASN A 24 -26.75 22.94 17.13
C ASN A 24 -27.45 21.64 17.62
N THR A 25 -27.56 20.65 16.76
CA THR A 25 -28.22 19.38 17.05
C THR A 25 -27.22 18.25 17.29
N VAL A 26 -27.67 17.25 18.03
CA VAL A 26 -26.94 16.01 18.27
C VAL A 26 -27.59 14.90 17.48
N GLY A 27 -26.80 14.12 16.76
CA GLY A 27 -27.24 12.93 16.04
C GLY A 27 -27.22 11.72 16.94
N ILE A 28 -28.29 10.92 16.91
CA ILE A 28 -28.38 9.60 17.56
C ILE A 28 -28.51 8.57 16.45
N GLU A 29 -27.51 7.72 16.30
CA GLU A 29 -27.48 6.66 15.31
C GLU A 29 -27.90 5.34 15.95
N LEU A 30 -28.90 4.71 15.39
CA LEU A 30 -29.39 3.39 15.80
C LEU A 30 -29.25 2.41 14.65
N PRO A 31 -28.88 1.14 14.92
CA PRO A 31 -28.79 0.12 13.88
C PRO A 31 -30.18 -0.20 13.33
N LYS A 32 -30.25 -0.44 12.01
CA LYS A 32 -31.45 -0.98 11.38
C LYS A 32 -31.70 -2.41 11.86
N THR A 33 -32.94 -2.82 11.91
CA THR A 33 -33.33 -4.22 12.19
C THR A 33 -32.89 -5.18 11.08
N SER A 34 -32.78 -4.68 9.84
CA SER A 34 -32.29 -5.41 8.68
C SER A 34 -31.18 -4.60 8.02
N ARG A 35 -29.97 -5.16 7.95
CA ARG A 35 -28.81 -4.52 7.31
C ARG A 35 -28.78 -4.86 5.82
N GLU A 36 -28.65 -3.86 4.99
CA GLU A 36 -28.47 -4.01 3.55
C GLU A 36 -26.98 -4.15 3.23
N ASN A 37 -26.66 -4.97 2.24
CA ASN A 37 -25.30 -5.06 1.73
C ASN A 37 -24.99 -3.85 0.83
N VAL A 38 -23.77 -3.33 0.96
CA VAL A 38 -23.21 -2.37 0.02
C VAL A 38 -22.29 -3.14 -0.91
N TYR A 39 -22.59 -3.16 -2.20
CA TYR A 39 -21.76 -3.88 -3.16
C TYR A 39 -20.70 -2.97 -3.77
N LEU A 40 -19.49 -3.50 -3.97
CA LEU A 40 -18.39 -2.75 -4.57
C LEU A 40 -18.76 -2.20 -5.96
N SER A 41 -19.46 -2.97 -6.77
CA SER A 41 -19.90 -2.56 -8.11
C SER A 41 -20.78 -1.30 -8.11
N GLU A 42 -21.60 -1.10 -7.08
CA GLU A 42 -22.43 0.11 -6.95
C GLU A 42 -21.56 1.37 -6.83
N ILE A 43 -20.49 1.28 -6.03
CA ILE A 43 -19.59 2.41 -5.81
C ILE A 43 -18.72 2.68 -7.04
N LEU A 44 -18.16 1.62 -7.65
CA LEU A 44 -17.31 1.73 -8.86
C LEU A 44 -18.06 2.33 -10.07
N ASN A 45 -19.37 2.15 -10.14
CA ASN A 45 -20.20 2.67 -11.22
C ASN A 45 -20.66 4.12 -11.03
N THR A 46 -20.37 4.75 -9.91
CA THR A 46 -20.71 6.14 -9.66
C THR A 46 -19.91 7.10 -10.55
N SER A 47 -20.51 8.25 -10.87
CA SER A 47 -19.83 9.33 -11.62
C SER A 47 -18.61 9.85 -10.85
N ASP A 48 -18.70 9.90 -9.52
CA ASP A 48 -17.62 10.37 -8.66
C ASP A 48 -16.38 9.47 -8.71
N PHE A 49 -16.56 8.14 -8.77
CA PHE A 49 -15.44 7.22 -8.95
C PHE A 49 -14.77 7.37 -10.33
N LYS A 50 -15.55 7.68 -11.35
CA LYS A 50 -15.08 7.79 -12.75
C LYS A 50 -14.46 9.16 -13.08
N LYS A 51 -14.48 10.12 -12.16
CA LYS A 51 -13.88 11.45 -12.37
C LYS A 51 -12.40 11.34 -12.76
N LYS A 52 -12.00 12.12 -13.75
CA LYS A 52 -10.61 12.13 -14.24
C LYS A 52 -9.64 12.78 -13.24
N ASP A 53 -10.12 13.70 -12.42
CA ASP A 53 -9.30 14.46 -11.48
C ASP A 53 -8.91 13.64 -10.24
N THR A 54 -9.64 12.57 -9.94
CA THR A 54 -9.31 11.64 -8.85
C THR A 54 -8.23 10.67 -9.31
N LYS A 55 -7.04 10.79 -8.75
CA LYS A 55 -5.86 10.05 -9.22
C LYS A 55 -5.83 8.61 -8.73
N LEU A 56 -6.11 8.40 -7.45
CA LEU A 56 -6.15 7.08 -6.81
C LEU A 56 -7.48 6.88 -6.08
N PRO A 57 -8.61 6.73 -6.81
CA PRO A 57 -9.92 6.60 -6.20
C PRO A 57 -10.05 5.26 -5.48
N ILE A 58 -10.55 5.30 -4.26
CA ILE A 58 -10.88 4.14 -3.46
C ILE A 58 -12.34 4.17 -3.04
N ALA A 59 -13.05 3.06 -3.23
CA ALA A 59 -14.43 2.90 -2.86
C ALA A 59 -14.54 2.69 -1.33
N LEU A 60 -14.84 3.74 -0.58
CA LEU A 60 -14.97 3.65 0.88
C LEU A 60 -16.30 3.05 1.31
N GLY A 61 -17.37 3.27 0.57
CA GLY A 61 -18.68 2.72 0.85
C GLY A 61 -19.81 3.73 0.77
N LYS A 62 -20.81 3.59 1.64
CA LYS A 62 -21.94 4.51 1.77
C LYS A 62 -22.01 5.07 3.18
N ASN A 63 -22.33 6.34 3.30
CA ASN A 63 -22.61 6.96 4.60
C ASN A 63 -23.99 6.54 5.13
N ILE A 64 -24.36 7.04 6.32
CA ILE A 64 -25.65 6.73 6.95
C ILE A 64 -26.87 7.18 6.15
N SER A 65 -26.70 8.13 5.23
CA SER A 65 -27.76 8.61 4.33
C SER A 65 -27.83 7.82 3.01
N GLY A 66 -26.98 6.80 2.85
CA GLY A 66 -26.90 5.99 1.62
C GLY A 66 -26.14 6.63 0.48
N VAL A 67 -25.45 7.74 0.72
CA VAL A 67 -24.64 8.43 -0.30
C VAL A 67 -23.30 7.71 -0.45
N PRO A 68 -22.89 7.36 -1.69
CA PRO A 68 -21.56 6.78 -1.95
C PRO A 68 -20.44 7.74 -1.56
N ILE A 69 -19.44 7.20 -0.86
CA ILE A 69 -18.24 7.92 -0.44
C ILE A 69 -17.02 7.33 -1.13
N ILE A 70 -16.31 8.16 -1.85
CA ILE A 70 -15.09 7.81 -2.56
C ILE A 70 -13.96 8.66 -1.97
N GLY A 71 -12.88 8.00 -1.60
CA GLY A 71 -11.65 8.65 -1.20
C GLY A 71 -10.66 8.73 -2.36
N ASP A 72 -9.71 9.64 -2.25
CA ASP A 72 -8.54 9.69 -3.13
C ASP A 72 -7.28 9.44 -2.30
N LEU A 73 -6.66 8.26 -2.47
CA LEU A 73 -5.47 7.90 -1.73
C LEU A 73 -4.32 8.89 -1.98
N SER A 74 -4.26 9.50 -3.15
CA SER A 74 -3.24 10.51 -3.48
C SER A 74 -3.31 11.75 -2.60
N SER A 75 -4.48 12.07 -2.07
CA SER A 75 -4.69 13.18 -1.14
C SER A 75 -4.52 12.81 0.33
N MET A 76 -4.56 11.51 0.66
CA MET A 76 -4.43 10.99 2.02
C MET A 76 -2.98 10.78 2.46
N PRO A 77 -2.03 10.83 1.65
CA PRO A 77 -0.82 10.11 1.27
C PRO A 77 -0.64 8.75 1.95
N HIS A 78 -0.97 8.62 3.21
CA HIS A 78 -0.87 7.38 3.98
C HIS A 78 -2.17 7.14 4.75
N LEU A 79 -2.61 5.89 4.76
CA LEU A 79 -3.86 5.46 5.36
C LEU A 79 -3.61 4.36 6.40
N LEU A 80 -4.09 4.57 7.62
CA LEU A 80 -4.10 3.57 8.68
C LEU A 80 -5.48 2.93 8.78
N ILE A 81 -5.52 1.59 8.84
CA ILE A 81 -6.74 0.81 8.97
C ILE A 81 -6.63 -0.11 10.18
N ALA A 82 -7.53 -0.04 11.12
CA ALA A 82 -7.53 -0.89 12.29
C ALA A 82 -8.91 -1.49 12.58
N GLY A 83 -8.93 -2.67 13.19
CA GLY A 83 -10.16 -3.36 13.58
C GLY A 83 -9.92 -4.81 13.94
N THR A 84 -10.82 -5.37 14.74
CA THR A 84 -10.75 -6.78 15.17
C THR A 84 -11.06 -7.74 14.02
N THR A 85 -10.75 -9.01 14.24
CA THR A 85 -11.12 -10.08 13.30
C THR A 85 -12.64 -10.11 13.08
N GLY A 86 -13.07 -10.23 11.83
CA GLY A 86 -14.50 -10.26 11.47
C GLY A 86 -15.17 -8.88 11.41
N SER A 87 -14.46 -7.79 11.72
CA SER A 87 -15.00 -6.44 11.68
C SER A 87 -15.21 -5.87 10.26
N GLY A 88 -14.58 -6.48 9.25
CA GLY A 88 -14.61 -6.04 7.87
C GLY A 88 -13.30 -5.43 7.36
N LYS A 89 -12.24 -5.41 8.19
CA LYS A 89 -10.92 -4.85 7.84
C LYS A 89 -10.34 -5.47 6.57
N SER A 90 -10.28 -6.79 6.49
CA SER A 90 -9.69 -7.51 5.36
C SER A 90 -10.48 -7.30 4.06
N VAL A 91 -11.80 -7.30 4.14
CA VAL A 91 -12.66 -7.00 2.98
C VAL A 91 -12.42 -5.57 2.49
N CYS A 92 -12.27 -4.61 3.40
CA CYS A 92 -11.97 -3.22 3.03
C CYS A 92 -10.61 -3.09 2.32
N ILE A 93 -9.58 -3.75 2.79
CA ILE A 93 -8.27 -3.77 2.12
C ILE A 93 -8.42 -4.31 0.70
N ASN A 94 -9.14 -5.40 0.53
CA ASN A 94 -9.42 -5.95 -0.80
C ASN A 94 -10.21 -4.98 -1.69
N THR A 95 -11.23 -4.31 -1.17
CA THR A 95 -12.00 -3.34 -1.96
C THR A 95 -11.17 -2.13 -2.36
N ILE A 96 -10.23 -1.69 -1.53
CA ILE A 96 -9.28 -0.63 -1.87
C ILE A 96 -8.35 -1.08 -3.00
N ILE A 97 -7.75 -2.26 -2.89
CA ILE A 97 -6.87 -2.82 -3.94
C ILE A 97 -7.65 -2.96 -5.24
N LEU A 98 -8.84 -3.57 -5.21
CA LEU A 98 -9.69 -3.75 -6.39
C LEU A 98 -10.12 -2.41 -7.02
N SER A 99 -10.40 -1.39 -6.22
CA SER A 99 -10.70 -0.04 -6.72
C SER A 99 -9.58 0.50 -7.58
N LEU A 100 -8.34 0.34 -7.15
CA LEU A 100 -7.15 0.79 -7.87
C LEU A 100 -6.85 -0.09 -9.09
N LEU A 101 -7.02 -1.41 -8.99
CA LEU A 101 -6.91 -2.33 -10.13
C LEU A 101 -7.97 -2.06 -11.20
N PHE A 102 -9.17 -1.67 -10.79
CA PHE A 102 -10.23 -1.28 -11.72
C PHE A 102 -9.93 0.04 -12.44
N LYS A 103 -9.31 1.00 -11.74
CA LYS A 103 -9.02 2.33 -12.28
C LYS A 103 -7.79 2.36 -13.17
N HIS A 104 -6.74 1.61 -12.83
CA HIS A 104 -5.40 1.75 -13.41
C HIS A 104 -4.86 0.47 -14.04
N THR A 105 -4.20 0.65 -15.18
CA THR A 105 -3.34 -0.36 -15.81
C THR A 105 -2.00 -0.47 -15.07
N PRO A 106 -1.23 -1.57 -15.26
CA PRO A 106 0.05 -1.78 -14.57
C PRO A 106 1.12 -0.72 -14.82
N ASP A 107 1.06 -0.02 -15.95
CA ASP A 107 1.98 1.08 -16.27
C ASP A 107 1.71 2.36 -15.47
N LYS A 108 0.52 2.49 -14.88
CA LYS A 108 0.09 3.66 -14.10
C LYS A 108 0.07 3.46 -12.61
N CYS A 109 -0.15 2.24 -12.14
CA CYS A 109 -0.19 1.92 -10.72
C CYS A 109 0.43 0.56 -10.45
N LYS A 110 1.35 0.52 -9.50
CA LYS A 110 2.07 -0.68 -9.05
C LYS A 110 1.85 -0.89 -7.56
N PHE A 111 1.90 -2.16 -7.15
CA PHE A 111 1.71 -2.56 -5.77
C PHE A 111 2.91 -3.29 -5.19
N ILE A 112 3.14 -3.04 -3.90
CA ILE A 112 3.95 -3.88 -3.02
C ILE A 112 3.02 -4.36 -1.91
N LEU A 113 2.81 -5.67 -1.84
CA LEU A 113 1.90 -6.28 -0.87
C LEU A 113 2.71 -7.04 0.18
N ILE A 114 2.44 -6.75 1.45
CA ILE A 114 3.11 -7.33 2.61
C ILE A 114 2.05 -8.01 3.48
N ASP A 115 2.13 -9.34 3.57
CA ASP A 115 1.20 -10.18 4.31
C ASP A 115 1.97 -11.20 5.16
N PRO A 116 2.36 -10.86 6.40
CA PRO A 116 3.14 -11.74 7.26
C PRO A 116 2.43 -13.04 7.62
N LYS A 117 1.12 -13.05 7.60
CA LYS A 117 0.29 -14.21 7.96
C LYS A 117 -0.07 -15.11 6.77
N MET A 118 0.19 -14.68 5.54
CA MET A 118 -0.12 -15.40 4.30
C MET A 118 -1.60 -15.77 4.11
N LEU A 119 -2.51 -14.97 4.66
CA LEU A 119 -3.94 -15.30 4.68
C LEU A 119 -4.79 -14.43 3.76
N GLU A 120 -4.40 -13.17 3.53
CA GLU A 120 -5.29 -12.16 2.95
C GLU A 120 -4.85 -11.68 1.56
N LEU A 121 -3.55 -11.47 1.34
CA LEU A 121 -3.04 -10.83 0.12
C LEU A 121 -2.40 -11.81 -0.87
N SER A 122 -2.19 -13.05 -0.50
CA SER A 122 -1.58 -14.08 -1.38
C SER A 122 -2.42 -14.38 -2.63
N THR A 123 -3.72 -14.10 -2.59
CA THR A 123 -4.60 -14.21 -3.76
C THR A 123 -4.19 -13.31 -4.92
N TYR A 124 -3.44 -12.23 -4.67
CA TYR A 124 -2.94 -11.30 -5.70
C TYR A 124 -1.62 -11.73 -6.33
N GLU A 125 -1.02 -12.85 -5.91
CA GLU A 125 0.23 -13.33 -6.50
C GLU A 125 0.10 -13.52 -8.01
N GLY A 126 1.09 -13.02 -8.75
CA GLY A 126 1.10 -13.08 -10.22
C GLY A 126 0.26 -12.04 -10.94
N VAL A 127 -0.43 -11.14 -10.26
CA VAL A 127 -1.15 -10.02 -10.87
C VAL A 127 -0.15 -9.03 -11.49
N PRO A 128 -0.39 -8.54 -12.72
CA PRO A 128 0.60 -7.72 -13.46
C PRO A 128 1.01 -6.42 -12.78
N HIS A 129 0.21 -5.91 -11.86
CA HIS A 129 0.48 -4.68 -11.11
C HIS A 129 1.53 -4.83 -10.01
N LEU A 130 1.95 -6.04 -9.66
CA LEU A 130 2.93 -6.26 -8.59
C LEU A 130 4.35 -5.88 -9.03
N LEU A 131 5.09 -5.18 -8.15
CA LEU A 131 6.52 -4.88 -8.31
C LEU A 131 7.42 -6.03 -7.84
N CYS A 132 6.94 -6.85 -6.92
CA CYS A 132 7.63 -8.03 -6.40
C CYS A 132 6.60 -9.08 -5.98
N PRO A 133 7.01 -10.33 -5.73
CA PRO A 133 6.14 -11.32 -5.10
C PRO A 133 5.59 -10.80 -3.76
N VAL A 134 4.43 -11.30 -3.36
CA VAL A 134 3.83 -10.95 -2.05
C VAL A 134 4.83 -11.28 -0.93
N ILE A 135 5.13 -10.31 -0.08
CA ILE A 135 6.15 -10.42 0.95
C ILE A 135 5.52 -11.00 2.21
N THR A 136 6.08 -12.09 2.69
CA THR A 136 5.54 -12.85 3.83
C THR A 136 6.47 -12.86 5.05
N GLU A 137 7.72 -12.41 4.90
CA GLU A 137 8.69 -12.35 5.99
C GLU A 137 8.84 -10.93 6.54
N ALA A 138 8.69 -10.75 7.86
CA ALA A 138 8.76 -9.44 8.51
C ALA A 138 10.11 -8.71 8.30
N LYS A 139 11.23 -9.45 8.31
CA LYS A 139 12.55 -8.86 8.03
C LYS A 139 12.65 -8.31 6.61
N LYS A 140 12.15 -9.06 5.62
CA LYS A 140 12.10 -8.60 4.22
C LYS A 140 11.20 -7.39 4.05
N ALA A 141 10.11 -7.30 4.80
CA ALA A 141 9.23 -6.14 4.79
C ALA A 141 9.93 -4.85 5.19
N ALA A 142 10.79 -4.87 6.22
CA ALA A 142 11.60 -3.72 6.60
C ALA A 142 12.55 -3.30 5.48
N SER A 143 13.23 -4.27 4.85
CA SER A 143 14.11 -4.01 3.70
C SER A 143 13.38 -3.39 2.51
N VAL A 144 12.17 -3.86 2.27
CA VAL A 144 11.30 -3.33 1.20
C VAL A 144 10.93 -1.88 1.45
N LEU A 145 10.58 -1.50 2.67
CA LEU A 145 10.33 -0.09 3.01
C LEU A 145 11.59 0.77 2.83
N GLY A 146 12.77 0.22 3.09
CA GLY A 146 14.05 0.86 2.77
C GLY A 146 14.23 1.10 1.26
N TRP A 147 13.88 0.12 0.44
CA TRP A 147 13.87 0.27 -1.02
C TRP A 147 12.87 1.36 -1.47
N VAL A 148 11.68 1.41 -0.87
CA VAL A 148 10.68 2.45 -1.17
C VAL A 148 11.22 3.85 -0.89
N VAL A 149 11.96 4.03 0.21
CA VAL A 149 12.65 5.30 0.51
C VAL A 149 13.69 5.62 -0.58
N LYS A 150 14.52 4.66 -0.99
CA LYS A 150 15.49 4.82 -2.08
C LYS A 150 14.83 5.19 -3.39
N GLU A 151 13.73 4.53 -3.73
CA GLU A 151 12.93 4.84 -4.94
C GLU A 151 12.35 6.25 -4.89
N MET A 152 11.83 6.66 -3.74
CA MET A 152 11.36 8.04 -3.54
C MET A 152 12.47 9.06 -3.80
N GLU A 153 13.65 8.85 -3.21
CA GLU A 153 14.81 9.74 -3.41
C GLU A 153 15.27 9.77 -4.88
N ASN A 154 15.22 8.62 -5.55
CA ASN A 154 15.53 8.52 -6.96
C ASN A 154 14.54 9.30 -7.83
N ARG A 155 13.24 9.19 -7.55
CA ARG A 155 12.19 9.96 -8.22
C ARG A 155 12.38 11.46 -8.04
N TYR A 156 12.75 11.91 -6.84
CA TYR A 156 13.06 13.31 -6.60
C TYR A 156 14.23 13.81 -7.43
N ARG A 157 15.30 13.01 -7.55
CA ARG A 157 16.44 13.36 -8.42
C ARG A 157 16.03 13.52 -9.88
N LEU A 158 15.20 12.61 -10.39
CA LEU A 158 14.68 12.69 -11.75
C LEU A 158 13.74 13.88 -11.94
N MET A 159 12.84 14.13 -11.01
CA MET A 159 11.93 15.29 -11.04
C MET A 159 12.70 16.64 -10.98
N THR A 160 13.71 16.72 -10.12
CA THR A 160 14.56 17.91 -10.02
C THR A 160 15.30 18.17 -11.32
N LYS A 161 15.85 17.13 -11.97
CA LYS A 161 16.52 17.24 -13.25
C LYS A 161 15.62 17.78 -14.36
N GLU A 162 14.33 17.40 -14.33
CA GLU A 162 13.31 17.86 -15.28
C GLU A 162 12.65 19.18 -14.87
N GLY A 163 12.99 19.73 -13.72
CA GLY A 163 12.42 20.99 -13.21
C GLY A 163 10.94 20.88 -12.85
N VAL A 164 10.47 19.69 -12.45
CA VAL A 164 9.08 19.44 -12.03
C VAL A 164 8.99 19.20 -10.53
N ARG A 165 7.80 19.44 -9.94
CA ARG A 165 7.59 19.37 -8.49
C ARG A 165 6.92 18.08 -8.03
N ASN A 166 6.32 17.33 -8.94
CA ASN A 166 5.57 16.10 -8.62
C ASN A 166 5.60 15.14 -9.80
N ILE A 167 5.14 13.91 -9.53
CA ILE A 167 5.08 12.84 -10.51
C ILE A 167 4.20 13.18 -11.72
N ASP A 168 3.11 13.92 -11.53
CA ASP A 168 2.22 14.29 -12.63
C ASP A 168 2.90 15.24 -13.61
N GLY A 169 3.64 16.21 -13.07
CA GLY A 169 4.47 17.11 -13.88
C GLY A 169 5.56 16.36 -14.66
N TYR A 170 6.16 15.34 -14.06
CA TYR A 170 7.10 14.46 -14.74
C TYR A 170 6.43 13.67 -15.86
N ASN A 171 5.31 13.05 -15.56
CA ASN A 171 4.59 12.17 -16.49
C ASN A 171 4.01 12.89 -17.71
N THR A 172 3.72 14.20 -17.59
CA THR A 172 3.29 15.00 -18.75
C THR A 172 4.41 15.24 -19.77
N LYS A 173 5.67 15.15 -19.34
CA LYS A 173 6.86 15.37 -20.19
C LYS A 173 7.43 14.08 -20.79
N HIS A 174 7.01 12.92 -20.33
CA HIS A 174 7.57 11.63 -20.71
C HIS A 174 6.51 10.70 -21.28
N GLN A 175 6.87 9.95 -22.31
CA GLN A 175 5.98 8.93 -22.92
C GLN A 175 5.81 7.72 -22.00
N LEU A 176 6.86 7.37 -21.25
CA LEU A 176 6.82 6.32 -20.24
C LEU A 176 6.65 6.96 -18.86
N PRO A 177 5.43 6.90 -18.29
CA PRO A 177 5.16 7.52 -17.00
C PRO A 177 5.82 6.74 -15.87
N MET A 178 6.18 7.44 -14.79
CA MET A 178 6.41 6.80 -13.51
C MET A 178 5.07 6.32 -12.95
N PRO A 179 4.91 5.05 -12.59
CA PRO A 179 3.68 4.57 -11.97
C PRO A 179 3.55 5.11 -10.54
N TYR A 180 2.32 5.29 -10.08
CA TYR A 180 2.05 5.36 -8.66
C TYR A 180 2.46 4.04 -8.00
N ILE A 181 3.01 4.09 -6.80
CA ILE A 181 3.33 2.91 -6.00
C ILE A 181 2.49 2.92 -4.75
N VAL A 182 1.74 1.85 -4.53
CA VAL A 182 0.92 1.64 -3.34
C VAL A 182 1.48 0.45 -2.56
N VAL A 183 1.95 0.72 -1.36
CA VAL A 183 2.44 -0.30 -0.43
C VAL A 183 1.33 -0.64 0.54
N VAL A 184 0.93 -1.90 0.60
CA VAL A 184 -0.13 -2.39 1.49
C VAL A 184 0.46 -3.37 2.50
N VAL A 185 0.29 -3.08 3.79
CA VAL A 185 0.70 -3.94 4.90
C VAL A 185 -0.56 -4.43 5.61
N ASP A 186 -0.84 -5.72 5.56
CA ASP A 186 -2.06 -6.30 6.16
C ASP A 186 -2.02 -6.37 7.69
N GLU A 187 -0.87 -6.67 8.27
CA GLU A 187 -0.70 -6.70 9.73
C GLU A 187 0.62 -6.05 10.14
N MET A 188 0.57 -4.78 10.54
CA MET A 188 1.75 -4.03 10.93
C MET A 188 2.32 -4.46 12.29
N SER A 189 1.54 -5.07 13.16
CA SER A 189 2.03 -5.49 14.50
C SER A 189 3.18 -6.48 14.39
N ASP A 190 3.12 -7.40 13.43
CA ASP A 190 4.18 -8.38 13.22
C ASP A 190 5.49 -7.73 12.73
N LEU A 191 5.38 -6.68 11.93
CA LEU A 191 6.52 -5.89 11.49
C LEU A 191 7.12 -5.05 12.61
N MET A 192 6.27 -4.43 13.42
CA MET A 192 6.70 -3.58 14.54
C MET A 192 7.44 -4.37 15.62
N LEU A 193 7.05 -5.63 15.85
CA LEU A 193 7.73 -6.52 16.80
C LEU A 193 9.17 -6.86 16.37
N VAL A 194 9.41 -6.98 15.07
CA VAL A 194 10.70 -7.42 14.51
C VAL A 194 11.64 -6.26 14.25
N ALA A 195 11.12 -5.15 13.71
CA ALA A 195 11.92 -4.04 13.22
C ALA A 195 11.24 -2.67 13.44
N GLY A 196 10.53 -2.49 14.54
CA GLY A 196 9.68 -1.32 14.79
C GLY A 196 10.39 0.02 14.64
N LYS A 197 11.57 0.19 15.20
CA LYS A 197 12.37 1.42 15.10
C LYS A 197 12.78 1.74 13.65
N GLU A 198 13.18 0.72 12.91
CA GLU A 198 13.60 0.87 11.52
C GLU A 198 12.40 1.26 10.63
N ILE A 199 11.27 0.61 10.86
CA ILE A 199 10.01 0.91 10.15
C ILE A 199 9.53 2.33 10.45
N GLU A 200 9.54 2.76 11.70
CA GLU A 200 9.20 4.14 12.08
C GLU A 200 10.09 5.17 11.39
N ASN A 201 11.39 4.90 11.30
CA ASN A 201 12.33 5.79 10.62
C ASN A 201 12.03 5.88 9.11
N TYR A 202 11.71 4.77 8.44
CA TYR A 202 11.33 4.77 7.04
C TYR A 202 10.01 5.51 6.81
N ILE A 203 9.01 5.26 7.65
CA ILE A 203 7.71 5.94 7.57
C ILE A 203 7.88 7.44 7.78
N GLN A 204 8.68 7.87 8.73
CA GLN A 204 8.95 9.29 8.97
C GLN A 204 9.58 9.97 7.75
N LYS A 205 10.52 9.31 7.07
CA LYS A 205 11.10 9.81 5.82
C LYS A 205 10.07 9.89 4.70
N LEU A 206 9.27 8.83 4.53
CA LEU A 206 8.26 8.75 3.48
C LEU A 206 7.13 9.76 3.68
N SER A 207 6.70 10.01 4.92
CA SER A 207 5.57 10.89 5.20
C SER A 207 5.77 12.33 4.72
N GLN A 208 7.01 12.79 4.70
CA GLN A 208 7.33 14.17 4.31
C GLN A 208 7.33 14.37 2.79
N MET A 209 7.70 13.35 2.03
CA MET A 209 8.03 13.52 0.62
C MET A 209 7.34 12.53 -0.34
N ALA A 210 6.79 11.43 0.14
CA ALA A 210 6.28 10.36 -0.71
C ALA A 210 5.11 10.78 -1.61
N ARG A 211 4.24 11.68 -1.13
CA ARG A 211 3.08 12.16 -1.87
C ARG A 211 3.44 12.73 -3.25
N ALA A 212 4.40 13.63 -3.29
CA ALA A 212 4.82 14.26 -4.55
C ALA A 212 5.51 13.26 -5.50
N ALA A 213 6.16 12.23 -4.95
CA ALA A 213 6.77 11.14 -5.70
C ALA A 213 5.78 10.05 -6.14
N GLY A 214 4.50 10.18 -5.82
CA GLY A 214 3.46 9.21 -6.18
C GLY A 214 3.56 7.89 -5.42
N ILE A 215 4.00 7.93 -4.16
CA ILE A 215 4.17 6.76 -3.29
C ILE A 215 3.23 6.88 -2.10
N HIS A 216 2.42 5.85 -1.86
CA HIS A 216 1.38 5.84 -0.83
C HIS A 216 1.43 4.54 -0.04
N ILE A 217 1.20 4.63 1.28
CA ILE A 217 1.27 3.48 2.18
C ILE A 217 -0.08 3.29 2.85
N ILE A 218 -0.56 2.06 2.83
CA ILE A 218 -1.70 1.59 3.60
C ILE A 218 -1.18 0.62 4.63
N MET A 219 -1.33 0.96 5.91
CA MET A 219 -0.98 0.08 7.01
C MET A 219 -2.23 -0.37 7.75
N ALA A 220 -2.34 -1.66 7.99
CA ALA A 220 -3.45 -2.23 8.71
C ALA A 220 -3.00 -3.05 9.92
N THR A 221 -3.86 -3.15 10.94
CA THR A 221 -3.62 -3.97 12.13
C THR A 221 -4.94 -4.44 12.76
N GLN A 222 -4.89 -5.72 13.24
CA GLN A 222 -5.94 -6.27 14.13
C GLN A 222 -5.66 -5.96 15.61
N ARG A 223 -4.49 -5.40 15.93
CA ARG A 223 -4.03 -5.11 17.30
C ARG A 223 -3.85 -3.61 17.49
N PRO A 224 -4.91 -2.88 17.84
CA PRO A 224 -4.85 -1.42 18.01
C PRO A 224 -4.24 -1.00 19.35
N SER A 225 -3.10 -1.58 19.71
CA SER A 225 -2.37 -1.23 20.95
C SER A 225 -1.45 -0.02 20.71
N VAL A 226 -1.09 0.66 21.79
CA VAL A 226 -0.19 1.82 21.75
C VAL A 226 1.25 1.45 21.32
N ASP A 227 1.64 0.19 21.50
CA ASP A 227 2.95 -0.33 21.09
C ASP A 227 3.02 -0.53 19.55
N VAL A 228 1.88 -0.70 18.91
CA VAL A 228 1.76 -0.88 17.46
C VAL A 228 1.42 0.46 16.80
N ILE A 229 0.39 1.13 17.27
CA ILE A 229 -0.03 2.46 16.80
C ILE A 229 0.62 3.52 17.68
N THR A 230 1.92 3.69 17.50
CA THR A 230 2.75 4.61 18.27
C THR A 230 2.45 6.08 17.91
N GLY A 231 2.98 7.01 18.71
CA GLY A 231 2.88 8.45 18.42
C GLY A 231 3.47 8.81 17.06
N THR A 232 4.59 8.19 16.68
CA THR A 232 5.23 8.38 15.36
C THR A 232 4.32 7.91 14.23
N ILE A 233 3.72 6.73 14.37
CA ILE A 233 2.74 6.21 13.39
C ILE A 233 1.54 7.16 13.27
N LYS A 234 0.94 7.57 14.38
CA LYS A 234 -0.21 8.48 14.37
C LYS A 234 0.09 9.83 13.72
N ALA A 235 1.27 10.37 13.95
CA ALA A 235 1.70 11.64 13.35
C ALA A 235 1.83 11.55 11.82
N ASN A 236 2.19 10.39 11.30
CA ASN A 236 2.44 10.16 9.87
C ASN A 236 1.25 9.55 9.11
N PHE A 237 0.23 9.10 9.82
CA PHE A 237 -1.02 8.58 9.28
C PHE A 237 -2.22 9.40 9.78
N PRO A 238 -2.42 10.62 9.27
CA PRO A 238 -3.50 11.48 9.72
C PRO A 238 -4.88 10.99 9.25
N THR A 239 -4.96 10.27 8.14
CA THR A 239 -6.18 9.63 7.67
C THR A 239 -6.28 8.21 8.20
N ARG A 240 -7.38 7.90 8.88
CA ARG A 240 -7.55 6.62 9.58
C ARG A 240 -8.94 6.05 9.40
N ILE A 241 -9.01 4.73 9.33
CA ILE A 241 -10.23 3.96 9.35
C ILE A 241 -10.21 3.05 10.58
N SER A 242 -11.26 3.12 11.41
CA SER A 242 -11.48 2.17 12.48
C SER A 242 -12.73 1.36 12.20
N PHE A 243 -12.57 0.06 12.03
CA PHE A 243 -13.66 -0.90 12.15
C PHE A 243 -13.95 -1.16 13.62
N GLN A 244 -14.90 -2.05 13.90
CA GLN A 244 -15.24 -2.41 15.27
C GLN A 244 -14.00 -2.83 16.06
N VAL A 245 -13.89 -2.34 17.26
CA VAL A 245 -12.85 -2.69 18.25
C VAL A 245 -13.49 -3.17 19.55
N SER A 246 -12.69 -3.79 20.42
CA SER A 246 -13.19 -4.42 21.65
C SER A 246 -13.41 -3.44 22.80
N SER A 247 -12.75 -2.28 22.77
CA SER A 247 -12.78 -1.34 23.89
C SER A 247 -12.75 0.13 23.47
N LYS A 248 -13.18 1.00 24.38
CA LYS A 248 -13.06 2.47 24.23
C LYS A 248 -11.59 2.91 24.16
N ILE A 249 -10.68 2.17 24.82
CA ILE A 249 -9.25 2.45 24.79
C ILE A 249 -8.71 2.23 23.38
N ASP A 250 -9.07 1.14 22.74
CA ASP A 250 -8.68 0.84 21.38
C ASP A 250 -9.19 1.91 20.39
N SER A 251 -10.44 2.33 20.55
CA SER A 251 -11.01 3.43 19.74
C SER A 251 -10.21 4.72 19.89
N ARG A 252 -9.86 5.10 21.11
CA ARG A 252 -9.05 6.30 21.37
C ARG A 252 -7.63 6.16 20.81
N THR A 253 -7.05 4.97 20.86
CA THR A 253 -5.73 4.72 20.28
C THR A 253 -5.72 4.96 18.78
N ILE A 254 -6.78 4.56 18.06
CA ILE A 254 -6.89 4.73 16.62
C ILE A 254 -7.34 6.16 16.25
N LEU A 255 -8.45 6.61 16.82
CA LEU A 255 -9.17 7.81 16.38
C LEU A 255 -8.98 9.04 17.28
N GLY A 256 -8.39 8.86 18.47
CA GLY A 256 -8.33 9.92 19.48
C GLY A 256 -9.63 10.08 20.28
N GLU A 257 -10.70 9.41 19.89
CA GLU A 257 -12.00 9.43 20.58
C GLU A 257 -12.63 8.05 20.67
N GLN A 258 -13.61 7.90 21.54
CA GLN A 258 -14.40 6.69 21.66
C GLN A 258 -15.49 6.63 20.57
N GLY A 259 -16.02 5.44 20.31
CA GLY A 259 -17.13 5.21 19.36
C GLY A 259 -16.94 3.98 18.48
N ALA A 260 -15.72 3.60 18.13
CA ALA A 260 -15.47 2.42 17.32
C ALA A 260 -15.86 1.10 18.04
N GLU A 261 -15.89 1.08 19.37
CA GLU A 261 -16.39 -0.05 20.16
C GLU A 261 -17.91 -0.29 20.00
N GLN A 262 -18.62 0.69 19.51
CA GLN A 262 -20.08 0.63 19.29
C GLN A 262 -20.46 0.27 17.84
N LEU A 263 -19.49 0.05 16.97
CA LEU A 263 -19.73 -0.36 15.60
C LEU A 263 -20.26 -1.78 15.52
N LEU A 264 -21.00 -2.08 14.45
CA LEU A 264 -21.73 -3.33 14.28
C LEU A 264 -20.90 -4.48 13.69
N GLY A 265 -19.66 -4.21 13.26
CA GLY A 265 -18.88 -5.18 12.51
C GLY A 265 -19.31 -5.31 11.05
N LYS A 266 -18.73 -6.27 10.33
CA LYS A 266 -19.06 -6.59 8.92
C LYS A 266 -19.06 -5.38 7.97
N GLY A 267 -18.07 -4.51 8.10
CA GLY A 267 -17.91 -3.35 7.23
C GLY A 267 -18.38 -2.02 7.79
N ASP A 268 -19.02 -2.01 8.97
CA ASP A 268 -19.35 -0.77 9.66
C ASP A 268 -18.08 -0.13 10.22
N MET A 269 -17.76 1.10 9.79
CA MET A 269 -16.50 1.76 10.12
C MET A 269 -16.68 3.25 10.42
N LEU A 270 -15.71 3.80 11.14
CA LEU A 270 -15.50 5.23 11.29
C LEU A 270 -14.28 5.65 10.46
N TYR A 271 -14.50 6.59 9.56
CA TYR A 271 -13.47 7.19 8.74
C TYR A 271 -13.11 8.57 9.28
N MET A 272 -11.84 8.77 9.61
CA MET A 272 -11.27 10.03 10.06
C MET A 272 -10.41 10.63 8.95
N SER A 273 -10.82 11.77 8.44
CA SER A 273 -10.04 12.54 7.47
C SER A 273 -8.82 13.22 8.13
N SER A 274 -7.88 13.67 7.32
CA SER A 274 -6.73 14.46 7.79
C SER A 274 -7.10 15.76 8.53
N ALA A 275 -8.34 16.24 8.35
CA ALA A 275 -8.90 17.37 9.09
C ALA A 275 -9.57 16.97 10.42
N ASN A 276 -9.34 15.75 10.91
CA ASN A 276 -9.94 15.16 12.12
C ASN A 276 -11.48 15.12 12.12
N LYS A 277 -12.09 15.13 10.93
CA LYS A 277 -13.54 14.92 10.80
C LYS A 277 -13.81 13.43 10.70
N ILE A 278 -14.71 12.93 11.58
CA ILE A 278 -15.09 11.52 11.62
C ILE A 278 -16.48 11.37 11.04
N ILE A 279 -16.61 10.47 10.08
CA ILE A 279 -17.89 10.07 9.49
C ILE A 279 -18.05 8.55 9.57
N ARG A 280 -19.29 8.10 9.75
CA ARG A 280 -19.63 6.69 9.73
C ARG A 280 -19.92 6.24 8.32
N ILE A 281 -19.25 5.17 7.89
CA ILE A 281 -19.38 4.62 6.54
C ILE A 281 -19.60 3.12 6.66
N HIS A 282 -20.45 2.57 5.82
CA HIS A 282 -20.57 1.15 5.60
C HIS A 282 -19.70 0.78 4.40
N ALA A 283 -18.62 0.06 4.64
CA ALA A 283 -17.67 -0.38 3.61
C ALA A 283 -18.33 -1.37 2.63
N PRO A 284 -17.93 -1.36 1.36
CA PRO A 284 -18.49 -2.27 0.38
C PRO A 284 -18.00 -3.70 0.61
N PHE A 285 -18.82 -4.65 0.20
CA PHE A 285 -18.55 -6.07 0.25
C PHE A 285 -18.10 -6.59 -1.12
N VAL A 286 -17.15 -7.49 -1.12
CA VAL A 286 -16.73 -8.31 -2.25
C VAL A 286 -16.40 -9.71 -1.72
N SER A 287 -16.81 -10.74 -2.42
CA SER A 287 -16.55 -12.14 -2.03
C SER A 287 -15.17 -12.61 -2.49
N ASP A 288 -14.64 -13.62 -1.83
CA ASP A 288 -13.35 -14.25 -2.22
C ASP A 288 -13.41 -14.83 -3.64
N ILE A 289 -14.56 -15.36 -4.05
CA ILE A 289 -14.77 -15.90 -5.40
C ILE A 289 -14.68 -14.78 -6.45
N GLU A 290 -15.26 -13.62 -6.17
CA GLU A 290 -15.17 -12.45 -7.06
C GLU A 290 -13.73 -11.93 -7.16
N ILE A 291 -13.02 -11.85 -6.03
CA ILE A 291 -11.60 -11.46 -6.00
C ILE A 291 -10.76 -12.41 -6.85
N GLU A 292 -10.90 -13.71 -6.66
CA GLU A 292 -10.17 -14.73 -7.42
C GLU A 292 -10.48 -14.65 -8.91
N SER A 293 -11.74 -14.46 -9.29
CA SER A 293 -12.15 -14.29 -10.68
C SER A 293 -11.49 -13.06 -11.34
N ILE A 294 -11.44 -11.93 -10.64
CA ILE A 294 -10.78 -10.71 -11.12
C ILE A 294 -9.27 -10.94 -11.27
N ASN A 295 -8.64 -11.54 -10.28
CA ASN A 295 -7.22 -11.81 -10.30
C ASN A 295 -6.82 -12.79 -11.41
N ASN A 296 -7.60 -13.83 -11.65
CA ASN A 296 -7.40 -14.75 -12.77
C ASN A 296 -7.51 -14.04 -14.12
N PHE A 297 -8.47 -13.15 -14.27
CA PHE A 297 -8.62 -12.32 -15.48
C PHE A 297 -7.39 -11.43 -15.69
N LEU A 298 -6.91 -10.77 -14.65
CA LEU A 298 -5.71 -9.93 -14.74
C LEU A 298 -4.45 -10.76 -15.06
N ARG A 299 -4.27 -11.91 -14.43
CA ARG A 299 -3.16 -12.84 -14.72
C ARG A 299 -3.16 -13.35 -16.16
N SER A 300 -4.35 -13.50 -16.76
CA SER A 300 -4.49 -13.93 -18.15
C SER A 300 -4.05 -12.86 -19.17
N GLN A 301 -4.02 -11.58 -18.76
CA GLN A 301 -3.69 -10.46 -19.65
C GLN A 301 -2.18 -10.22 -19.75
N ALA A 302 -1.44 -10.34 -18.66
CA ALA A 302 -0.01 -10.13 -18.62
C ALA A 302 0.63 -10.76 -17.36
N GLU A 303 1.91 -11.05 -17.45
CA GLU A 303 2.73 -11.43 -16.29
C GLU A 303 3.31 -10.17 -15.60
N PRO A 304 3.55 -10.23 -14.28
CA PRO A 304 4.20 -9.13 -13.56
C PRO A 304 5.67 -8.98 -13.97
N ASP A 305 6.12 -7.74 -14.08
CA ASP A 305 7.53 -7.41 -14.32
C ASP A 305 8.19 -7.05 -12.98
N TYR A 306 8.69 -8.07 -12.28
CA TYR A 306 9.23 -7.91 -10.93
C TYR A 306 10.56 -7.16 -10.92
N VAL A 307 10.72 -6.28 -9.91
CA VAL A 307 11.97 -5.57 -9.63
C VAL A 307 12.77 -6.38 -8.60
N ASP A 308 13.81 -7.03 -9.06
CA ASP A 308 14.62 -7.96 -8.26
C ASP A 308 15.32 -7.29 -7.06
N GLU A 309 15.66 -6.01 -7.19
CA GLU A 309 16.37 -5.23 -6.16
C GLU A 309 15.53 -5.05 -4.88
N ILE A 310 14.20 -5.14 -4.97
CA ILE A 310 13.31 -4.95 -3.82
C ILE A 310 13.60 -5.97 -2.73
N LEU A 311 13.73 -7.25 -3.08
CA LEU A 311 13.95 -8.34 -2.14
C LEU A 311 15.38 -8.40 -1.59
N ASN A 312 16.34 -7.85 -2.33
CA ASN A 312 17.75 -7.93 -2.00
C ASN A 312 18.31 -6.63 -1.39
N PHE A 313 17.45 -5.65 -1.11
CA PHE A 313 17.87 -4.34 -0.60
C PHE A 313 18.64 -4.41 0.73
N ALA A 314 18.37 -5.41 1.58
CA ALA A 314 19.07 -5.61 2.85
C ALA A 314 20.53 -6.04 2.62
N ASP A 315 20.78 -6.88 1.61
CA ASP A 315 22.09 -7.43 1.32
C ASP A 315 23.05 -6.33 0.82
N GLU A 316 22.53 -5.31 0.13
CA GLU A 316 23.31 -4.16 -0.33
C GLU A 316 23.82 -3.27 0.79
N LYS A 317 23.09 -3.15 1.91
CA LYS A 317 23.51 -2.33 3.07
C LYS A 317 24.72 -2.92 3.80
N GLU A 318 24.80 -4.23 3.92
CA GLU A 318 25.92 -4.91 4.57
C GLU A 318 27.22 -4.83 3.75
N ILE A 319 27.10 -4.59 2.43
CA ILE A 319 28.24 -4.58 1.50
C ILE A 319 28.80 -3.17 1.29
N GLY A 320 27.97 -2.14 1.42
CA GLY A 320 28.40 -0.73 1.28
C GLY A 320 29.48 -0.31 2.29
N GLU A 321 29.63 -1.02 3.40
CA GLU A 321 30.68 -0.80 4.40
C GLU A 321 31.98 -1.57 4.13
N ASN A 322 31.98 -2.58 3.24
CA ASN A 322 33.13 -3.48 3.05
C ASN A 322 33.82 -3.43 1.67
N VAL A 323 33.37 -2.64 0.71
CA VAL A 323 33.99 -2.65 -0.63
C VAL A 323 34.56 -1.29 -1.04
N LYS A 324 35.64 -0.91 -0.40
CA LYS A 324 36.72 -0.19 -1.07
C LYS A 324 37.82 -1.23 -1.35
N ASN A 325 37.74 -1.90 -2.49
CA ASN A 325 38.95 -2.42 -3.18
C ASN A 325 38.62 -3.29 -4.40
N GLN A 326 39.28 -2.94 -5.48
CA GLN A 326 39.86 -3.75 -6.56
C GLN A 326 39.06 -3.94 -7.86
N GLY A 327 39.58 -3.27 -8.89
CA GLY A 327 39.23 -3.40 -10.31
C GLY A 327 39.94 -4.57 -10.99
N GLU A 328 39.46 -5.80 -10.74
CA GLU A 328 39.75 -6.93 -11.61
C GLU A 328 38.47 -7.37 -12.31
N LYS A 329 38.53 -7.57 -13.64
CA LYS A 329 37.41 -8.11 -14.41
C LYS A 329 37.08 -9.51 -13.88
N ASP A 330 35.79 -9.75 -13.61
CA ASP A 330 35.31 -11.05 -13.16
C ASP A 330 35.51 -12.11 -14.26
N ASP A 331 35.99 -13.29 -13.92
CA ASP A 331 36.24 -14.39 -14.86
C ASP A 331 35.03 -14.78 -15.68
N LEU A 332 33.81 -14.56 -15.12
CA LEU A 332 32.54 -14.86 -15.78
C LEU A 332 31.96 -13.69 -16.59
N TYR A 333 32.68 -12.57 -16.68
CA TYR A 333 32.17 -11.36 -17.34
C TYR A 333 31.81 -11.59 -18.81
N GLN A 334 32.68 -12.25 -19.58
CA GLN A 334 32.43 -12.54 -20.99
C GLN A 334 31.26 -13.51 -21.18
N THR A 335 31.19 -14.56 -20.36
CA THR A 335 30.10 -15.53 -20.39
C THR A 335 28.75 -14.85 -20.05
N ALA A 336 28.80 -13.90 -19.12
CA ALA A 336 27.60 -13.12 -18.74
C ALA A 336 27.11 -12.22 -19.89
N ILE A 337 28.04 -11.58 -20.64
CA ILE A 337 27.68 -10.78 -21.83
C ILE A 337 26.99 -11.65 -22.89
N GLU A 338 27.56 -12.83 -23.20
CA GLU A 338 26.99 -13.75 -24.19
C GLU A 338 25.55 -14.18 -23.76
N LEU A 339 25.35 -14.54 -22.50
CA LEU A 339 24.06 -14.91 -21.97
C LEU A 339 23.03 -13.79 -22.09
N ILE A 340 23.41 -12.56 -21.71
CA ILE A 340 22.51 -11.40 -21.77
C ILE A 340 22.14 -11.07 -23.22
N LYS A 341 23.11 -11.10 -24.14
CA LYS A 341 22.86 -10.85 -25.57
C LYS A 341 21.97 -11.92 -26.22
N THR A 342 22.15 -13.17 -25.81
CA THR A 342 21.38 -14.31 -26.38
C THR A 342 19.93 -14.31 -25.87
N GLU A 343 19.74 -14.08 -24.59
CA GLU A 343 18.42 -14.16 -23.93
C GLU A 343 17.66 -12.82 -23.87
N GLY A 344 18.33 -11.70 -24.18
CA GLY A 344 17.73 -10.37 -24.17
C GLY A 344 17.32 -9.88 -22.77
N LYS A 345 17.87 -10.46 -21.70
CA LYS A 345 17.51 -10.16 -20.32
C LYS A 345 18.70 -9.67 -19.50
N ALA A 346 18.67 -8.39 -19.14
CA ALA A 346 19.74 -7.72 -18.38
C ALA A 346 19.32 -7.53 -16.91
N SER A 347 19.19 -8.62 -16.15
CA SER A 347 18.88 -8.54 -14.71
C SER A 347 19.88 -9.33 -13.87
N THR A 348 20.13 -8.82 -12.65
CA THR A 348 20.99 -9.47 -11.67
C THR A 348 20.52 -10.87 -11.32
N SER A 349 19.22 -11.07 -11.10
CA SER A 349 18.65 -12.38 -10.79
C SER A 349 18.73 -13.36 -11.97
N PHE A 350 18.71 -12.86 -13.19
CA PHE A 350 18.90 -13.69 -14.36
C PHE A 350 20.33 -14.27 -14.39
N LEU A 351 21.34 -13.42 -14.22
CA LEU A 351 22.74 -13.86 -14.15
C LEU A 351 23.00 -14.78 -12.96
N GLN A 352 22.44 -14.47 -11.80
CA GLN A 352 22.56 -15.28 -10.60
C GLN A 352 22.10 -16.72 -10.85
N ARG A 353 20.94 -16.89 -11.46
CA ARG A 353 20.37 -18.22 -11.77
C ARG A 353 21.13 -18.95 -12.86
N LYS A 354 21.51 -18.25 -13.93
CA LYS A 354 22.16 -18.89 -15.09
C LYS A 354 23.63 -19.25 -14.81
N LEU A 355 24.33 -18.41 -14.07
CA LEU A 355 25.73 -18.62 -13.73
C LEU A 355 25.94 -19.30 -12.38
N GLN A 356 24.87 -19.54 -11.61
CA GLN A 356 24.90 -20.11 -10.26
C GLN A 356 25.86 -19.38 -9.31
N ILE A 357 25.83 -18.05 -9.36
CA ILE A 357 26.69 -17.17 -8.56
C ILE A 357 25.87 -16.41 -7.51
N GLY A 358 26.55 -15.90 -6.49
CA GLY A 358 25.92 -15.05 -5.49
C GLY A 358 25.42 -13.71 -6.08
N TYR A 359 24.39 -13.12 -5.47
CA TYR A 359 23.80 -11.86 -5.91
C TYR A 359 24.84 -10.75 -6.13
N ASN A 360 25.76 -10.59 -5.19
CA ASN A 360 26.79 -9.55 -5.22
C ASN A 360 27.73 -9.66 -6.41
N ARG A 361 28.07 -10.88 -6.78
CA ARG A 361 28.92 -11.13 -7.95
C ARG A 361 28.13 -10.81 -9.22
N ALA A 362 26.87 -11.21 -9.30
CA ALA A 362 25.99 -10.90 -10.42
C ALA A 362 25.74 -9.39 -10.55
N ALA A 363 25.52 -8.69 -9.46
CA ALA A 363 25.34 -7.23 -9.45
C ALA A 363 26.58 -6.50 -9.95
N ARG A 364 27.79 -6.86 -9.49
CA ARG A 364 29.05 -6.28 -9.98
C ARG A 364 29.23 -6.49 -11.49
N ILE A 365 28.91 -7.68 -11.98
CA ILE A 365 28.99 -7.98 -13.41
C ILE A 365 28.05 -7.07 -14.21
N ILE A 366 26.81 -6.87 -13.76
CA ILE A 366 25.85 -5.97 -14.40
C ILE A 366 26.31 -4.51 -14.36
N ASP A 367 26.86 -4.06 -13.23
CA ASP A 367 27.34 -2.68 -13.09
C ASP A 367 28.56 -2.42 -14.00
N MET A 368 29.42 -3.41 -14.17
CA MET A 368 30.53 -3.34 -15.15
C MET A 368 29.97 -3.27 -16.59
N MET A 369 28.95 -4.03 -16.93
CA MET A 369 28.29 -3.98 -18.23
C MET A 369 27.63 -2.62 -18.50
N GLU A 370 27.04 -2.00 -17.47
CA GLU A 370 26.48 -0.65 -17.55
C GLU A 370 27.58 0.39 -17.78
N ALA A 371 28.71 0.28 -17.08
CA ALA A 371 29.88 1.14 -17.26
C ALA A 371 30.54 1.01 -18.66
N GLU A 372 30.54 -0.20 -19.22
CA GLU A 372 31.07 -0.48 -20.55
C GLU A 372 30.06 -0.29 -21.70
N GLY A 373 28.78 0.09 -21.36
CA GLY A 373 27.75 0.36 -22.37
C GLY A 373 27.18 -0.90 -23.04
N VAL A 374 27.28 -2.05 -22.39
CA VAL A 374 26.67 -3.31 -22.85
C VAL A 374 25.19 -3.37 -22.51
N VAL A 375 24.83 -2.75 -21.39
CA VAL A 375 23.43 -2.57 -20.94
C VAL A 375 23.15 -1.11 -20.62
N SER A 376 21.90 -0.69 -20.73
CA SER A 376 21.48 0.67 -20.39
C SER A 376 21.59 0.90 -18.88
N LYS A 377 21.60 2.19 -18.49
CA LYS A 377 21.36 2.54 -17.09
C LYS A 377 20.01 2.00 -16.63
N ALA A 378 19.96 1.61 -15.36
CA ALA A 378 18.71 1.21 -14.76
C ALA A 378 17.66 2.32 -14.91
N ASN A 379 16.47 1.97 -15.38
CA ASN A 379 15.33 2.88 -15.39
C ASN A 379 14.82 3.11 -13.95
N HIS A 380 13.76 3.92 -13.82
CA HIS A 380 13.15 4.25 -12.52
C HIS A 380 12.58 3.04 -11.73
N VAL A 381 12.45 1.88 -12.35
CA VAL A 381 12.05 0.61 -11.72
C VAL A 381 13.20 -0.41 -11.65
N GLY A 382 14.45 0.01 -11.89
CA GLY A 382 15.63 -0.87 -11.81
C GLY A 382 15.84 -1.78 -13.02
N LYS A 383 15.06 -1.63 -14.09
CA LYS A 383 15.20 -2.44 -15.31
C LYS A 383 16.25 -1.85 -16.24
N ARG A 384 17.05 -2.71 -16.87
CA ARG A 384 18.07 -2.37 -17.86
C ARG A 384 17.76 -3.06 -19.18
N ASP A 385 18.02 -2.39 -20.27
CA ASP A 385 17.90 -2.94 -21.63
C ASP A 385 19.28 -3.36 -22.14
N VAL A 386 19.32 -4.36 -22.99
CA VAL A 386 20.54 -4.81 -23.68
C VAL A 386 20.77 -3.86 -24.85
N LEU A 387 21.98 -3.28 -24.95
CA LEU A 387 22.36 -2.31 -25.97
C LEU A 387 23.09 -2.97 -27.16
#